data_e0c5f57c516f939f1e623c4d22d57c0a
#
_entry.id   e0c5f57c516f939f1e623c4d22d57c0a
#
_cell.length_a   1.000
_cell.length_b   1.000
_cell.length_c   1.000
_cell.angle_alpha   90.00
_cell.angle_beta   90.00
_cell.angle_gamma   90.00
#
_symmetry.space_group_name_H-M   'P 1'
#
loop_
_entity.id
_entity.type
_entity.pdbx_description
1 polymer ?
#
loop_
_entity_poly.entity_id
_entity_poly.type
_entity_poly.pdbx_seq_one_letter_code
_entity_poly.pdbx_strand_id
1 'polypeptide(L)'
;MTTPAHSTRTINLEGAARAAIAGGAPLALLIALGMPGYAAFAMFAGFTAIFGATEPYRQRAVTTGVAGALQALCMFAGIGVGLVGSPLWLQAVGLVVVLVVAVCTLSTLRAIPAQPIFPVFAFVVSALVPMRPADVPLVTTIIVCSVVWAWLVAMSGSVLRRVFHPHAPHRFRPLADRKHRSLAVLRTPALWETVALNVVGSLVAGAVAESIPGLGHPYWAVIAVVSTLPAIRQRHTVVRAGQRVVGTIGGTVIAVGILLLEPSAWWIVVLAVVGQFFAEIFVARNYAVCLLFLTPLALAVSWLSLPEAPQLLALDRIAQTVLGAAVSVGLLFVGRAIERRRGRALGATSAIRTV
;
A
#
# COMPACT_ATOMS: atom_id res chain seq x y z
N MET A 1 8.57 -30.78 26.87
CA MET A 1 7.42 -29.92 26.55
C MET A 1 7.79 -28.49 26.93
N THR A 2 8.38 -27.73 26.01
CA THR A 2 8.69 -26.31 26.19
C THR A 2 7.55 -25.51 25.57
N THR A 3 6.77 -24.85 26.41
CA THR A 3 5.71 -23.90 26.02
C THR A 3 6.31 -22.85 25.08
N PRO A 4 5.72 -22.59 23.89
CA PRO A 4 6.20 -21.52 23.04
C PRO A 4 5.95 -20.19 23.77
N ALA A 5 7.03 -19.49 24.08
CA ALA A 5 6.98 -18.15 24.63
C ALA A 5 6.11 -17.27 23.72
N HIS A 6 5.01 -16.75 24.23
CA HIS A 6 4.24 -15.68 23.62
C HIS A 6 5.19 -14.50 23.39
N SER A 7 5.71 -14.40 22.16
CA SER A 7 6.41 -13.20 21.70
C SER A 7 5.41 -12.03 21.83
N THR A 8 5.52 -11.29 22.90
CA THR A 8 4.88 -9.98 23.02
C THR A 8 5.34 -9.15 21.84
N ARG A 9 4.45 -8.95 20.84
CA ARG A 9 4.74 -8.12 19.66
C ARG A 9 4.97 -6.69 20.16
N THR A 10 6.23 -6.35 20.41
CA THR A 10 6.65 -5.02 20.85
C THR A 10 6.17 -3.97 19.85
N ILE A 11 5.63 -2.87 20.36
CA ILE A 11 5.14 -1.75 19.54
C ILE A 11 6.34 -1.13 18.81
N ASN A 12 6.22 -0.96 17.50
CA ASN A 12 7.26 -0.32 16.69
C ASN A 12 7.06 1.20 16.65
N LEU A 13 7.23 1.87 17.78
CA LEU A 13 7.06 3.32 17.88
C LEU A 13 8.03 4.09 16.96
N GLU A 14 9.27 3.61 16.85
CA GLU A 14 10.28 4.20 15.97
C GLU A 14 9.84 4.15 14.50
N GLY A 15 9.30 3.00 14.05
CA GLY A 15 8.76 2.84 12.71
C GLY A 15 7.53 3.71 12.45
N ALA A 16 6.63 3.76 13.42
CA ALA A 16 5.42 4.58 13.34
C ALA A 16 5.74 6.08 13.27
N ALA A 17 6.64 6.57 14.13
CA ALA A 17 7.07 7.97 14.09
C ALA A 17 7.76 8.32 12.76
N ARG A 18 8.63 7.44 12.24
CA ARG A 18 9.27 7.66 10.94
C ARG A 18 8.27 7.73 9.80
N ALA A 19 7.31 6.81 9.74
CA ALA A 19 6.28 6.82 8.70
C ALA A 19 5.43 8.09 8.76
N ALA A 20 5.04 8.51 9.96
CA ALA A 20 4.28 9.74 10.17
C ALA A 20 5.04 11.00 9.76
N ILE A 21 6.33 11.11 10.12
CA ILE A 21 7.19 12.27 9.77
C ILE A 21 7.50 12.27 8.27
N ALA A 22 7.73 11.08 7.67
CA ALA A 22 8.09 10.98 6.26
C ALA A 22 6.99 11.49 5.31
N GLY A 23 5.71 11.23 5.63
CA GLY A 23 4.59 11.75 4.86
C GLY A 23 4.12 13.12 5.35
N GLY A 24 4.07 13.30 6.67
CA GLY A 24 3.50 14.51 7.28
C GLY A 24 4.33 15.77 7.05
N ALA A 25 5.66 15.72 7.09
CA ALA A 25 6.48 16.92 6.91
C ALA A 25 6.40 17.49 5.48
N PRO A 26 6.53 16.69 4.38
CA PRO A 26 6.30 17.22 3.04
C PRO A 26 4.87 17.72 2.83
N LEU A 27 3.87 17.04 3.40
CA LEU A 27 2.48 17.48 3.35
C LEU A 27 2.32 18.86 4.03
N ALA A 28 2.85 19.02 5.24
CA ALA A 28 2.82 20.30 5.96
C ALA A 28 3.50 21.42 5.19
N LEU A 29 4.63 21.12 4.54
CA LEU A 29 5.33 22.08 3.69
C LEU A 29 4.47 22.54 2.51
N LEU A 30 3.80 21.62 1.81
CA LEU A 30 2.91 21.95 0.69
C LEU A 30 1.72 22.81 1.16
N ILE A 31 1.15 22.52 2.33
CA ILE A 31 0.07 23.35 2.89
C ILE A 31 0.59 24.75 3.24
N ALA A 32 1.78 24.85 3.84
CA ALA A 32 2.40 26.13 4.15
C ALA A 32 2.70 26.98 2.90
N LEU A 33 3.00 26.33 1.79
CA LEU A 33 3.23 26.96 0.48
C LEU A 33 1.94 27.27 -0.30
N GLY A 34 0.76 26.94 0.26
CA GLY A 34 -0.53 27.15 -0.43
C GLY A 34 -0.78 26.19 -1.59
N MET A 35 -0.19 25.00 -1.56
CA MET A 35 -0.21 24.01 -2.64
C MET A 35 -0.91 22.69 -2.26
N PRO A 36 -2.15 22.70 -1.71
CA PRO A 36 -2.85 21.51 -1.22
C PRO A 36 -3.16 20.50 -2.34
N GLY A 37 -3.37 20.93 -3.58
CA GLY A 37 -3.66 20.06 -4.71
C GLY A 37 -2.56 19.00 -5.00
N TYR A 38 -1.34 19.21 -4.51
CA TYR A 38 -0.23 18.27 -4.67
C TYR A 38 -0.01 17.36 -3.44
N ALA A 39 -0.90 17.43 -2.44
CA ALA A 39 -0.81 16.69 -1.18
C ALA A 39 -0.63 15.17 -1.38
N ALA A 40 -1.36 14.60 -2.34
CA ALA A 40 -1.29 13.17 -2.64
C ALA A 40 0.13 12.73 -3.05
N PHE A 41 0.82 13.50 -3.89
CA PHE A 41 2.18 13.16 -4.33
C PHE A 41 3.17 13.11 -3.18
N ALA A 42 3.13 14.09 -2.28
CA ALA A 42 3.98 14.11 -1.10
C ALA A 42 3.70 12.94 -0.16
N MET A 43 2.42 12.65 0.07
CA MET A 43 1.99 11.59 0.98
C MET A 43 2.38 10.21 0.46
N PHE A 44 2.15 9.93 -0.84
CA PHE A 44 2.55 8.66 -1.45
C PHE A 44 4.07 8.48 -1.48
N ALA A 45 4.83 9.52 -1.79
CA ALA A 45 6.29 9.49 -1.72
C ALA A 45 6.77 9.19 -0.29
N GLY A 46 6.09 9.73 0.73
CA GLY A 46 6.37 9.49 2.15
C GLY A 46 6.25 8.02 2.58
N PHE A 47 5.37 7.22 1.95
CA PHE A 47 5.25 5.78 2.23
C PHE A 47 6.54 4.99 1.95
N THR A 48 7.49 5.55 1.23
CA THR A 48 8.84 5.00 1.08
C THR A 48 9.48 4.63 2.41
N ALA A 49 9.27 5.41 3.48
CA ALA A 49 9.86 5.17 4.80
C ALA A 49 9.32 3.92 5.54
N ILE A 50 8.21 3.34 5.09
CA ILE A 50 7.60 2.14 5.67
C ILE A 50 8.46 0.91 5.37
N PHE A 51 9.11 0.88 4.19
CA PHE A 51 9.89 -0.26 3.74
C PHE A 51 11.17 -0.44 4.57
N GLY A 52 11.50 -1.71 4.87
CA GLY A 52 12.72 -2.05 5.57
C GLY A 52 12.78 -1.63 7.04
N ALA A 53 11.65 -1.31 7.68
CA ALA A 53 11.57 -0.75 9.04
C ALA A 53 12.34 -1.55 10.11
N THR A 54 12.47 -2.87 9.96
CA THR A 54 13.18 -3.76 10.90
C THR A 54 14.55 -4.21 10.42
N GLU A 55 14.95 -3.84 9.19
CA GLU A 55 16.21 -4.28 8.60
C GLU A 55 17.42 -3.55 9.19
N PRO A 56 18.61 -4.19 9.19
CA PRO A 56 19.87 -3.49 9.46
C PRO A 56 20.06 -2.32 8.51
N TYR A 57 20.63 -1.20 8.98
CA TYR A 57 20.65 0.06 8.23
C TYR A 57 21.28 -0.05 6.83
N ARG A 58 22.30 -0.88 6.63
CA ARG A 58 22.89 -1.12 5.31
C ARG A 58 21.91 -1.78 4.34
N GLN A 59 21.11 -2.74 4.80
CA GLN A 59 20.08 -3.36 3.98
C GLN A 59 18.88 -2.44 3.80
N ARG A 60 18.49 -1.74 4.87
CA ARG A 60 17.41 -0.76 4.87
C ARG A 60 17.66 0.34 3.84
N ALA A 61 18.88 0.90 3.77
CA ALA A 61 19.24 1.92 2.79
C ALA A 61 18.92 1.48 1.35
N VAL A 62 19.28 0.23 1.01
CA VAL A 62 18.99 -0.32 -0.32
C VAL A 62 17.51 -0.65 -0.48
N THR A 63 16.86 -1.31 0.51
CA THR A 63 15.43 -1.65 0.42
C THR A 63 14.58 -0.38 0.26
N THR A 64 14.80 0.61 1.12
CA THR A 64 14.06 1.88 1.08
C THR A 64 14.39 2.69 -0.17
N GLY A 65 15.65 2.70 -0.61
CA GLY A 65 16.07 3.39 -1.84
C GLY A 65 15.42 2.78 -3.09
N VAL A 66 15.44 1.45 -3.23
CA VAL A 66 14.79 0.77 -4.37
C VAL A 66 13.28 0.90 -4.30
N ALA A 67 12.68 0.79 -3.10
CA ALA A 67 11.23 0.98 -2.94
C ALA A 67 10.82 2.44 -3.27
N GLY A 68 11.63 3.42 -2.87
CA GLY A 68 11.40 4.84 -3.19
C GLY A 68 11.52 5.12 -4.68
N ALA A 69 12.54 4.56 -5.35
CA ALA A 69 12.68 4.66 -6.80
C ALA A 69 11.49 4.00 -7.53
N LEU A 70 11.07 2.81 -7.09
CA LEU A 70 9.88 2.15 -7.63
C LEU A 70 8.62 3.01 -7.44
N GLN A 71 8.45 3.59 -6.25
CA GLN A 71 7.32 4.48 -5.95
C GLN A 71 7.30 5.69 -6.87
N ALA A 72 8.45 6.37 -7.03
CA ALA A 72 8.58 7.52 -7.92
C ALA A 72 8.30 7.14 -9.39
N LEU A 73 8.85 6.02 -9.87
CA LEU A 73 8.60 5.52 -11.23
C LEU A 73 7.12 5.22 -11.47
N CYS A 74 6.43 4.62 -10.49
CA CYS A 74 4.99 4.39 -10.59
C CYS A 74 4.20 5.70 -10.65
N MET A 75 4.60 6.72 -9.87
CA MET A 75 3.98 8.05 -9.92
C MET A 75 4.21 8.72 -11.28
N PHE A 76 5.43 8.67 -11.82
CA PHE A 76 5.74 9.23 -13.14
C PHE A 76 4.99 8.51 -14.26
N ALA A 77 4.87 7.17 -14.17
CA ALA A 77 4.05 6.41 -15.11
C ALA A 77 2.57 6.83 -15.04
N GLY A 78 2.03 7.03 -13.83
CA GLY A 78 0.68 7.55 -13.64
C GLY A 78 0.49 8.94 -14.23
N ILE A 79 1.42 9.87 -13.94
CA ILE A 79 1.43 11.22 -14.53
C ILE A 79 1.43 11.14 -16.06
N GLY A 80 2.27 10.29 -16.65
CA GLY A 80 2.31 10.09 -18.10
C GLY A 80 0.96 9.64 -18.68
N VAL A 81 0.25 8.74 -17.98
CA VAL A 81 -1.11 8.34 -18.36
C VAL A 81 -2.10 9.50 -18.20
N GLY A 82 -2.00 10.28 -17.11
CA GLY A 82 -2.83 11.45 -16.84
C GLY A 82 -2.73 12.53 -17.93
N LEU A 83 -1.51 12.82 -18.38
CA LEU A 83 -1.23 13.84 -19.41
C LEU A 83 -1.86 13.53 -20.77
N VAL A 84 -2.16 12.27 -21.09
CA VAL A 84 -2.86 11.86 -22.31
C VAL A 84 -4.35 11.63 -22.10
N GLY A 85 -4.91 12.14 -21.00
CA GLY A 85 -6.35 12.07 -20.70
C GLY A 85 -6.81 10.77 -20.06
N SER A 86 -5.89 9.99 -19.48
CA SER A 86 -6.19 8.77 -18.71
C SER A 86 -7.12 7.76 -19.38
N PRO A 87 -6.91 7.36 -20.65
CA PRO A 87 -7.78 6.39 -21.29
C PRO A 87 -7.71 5.03 -20.56
N LEU A 88 -8.86 4.37 -20.36
CA LEU A 88 -8.99 3.14 -19.56
C LEU A 88 -8.02 2.02 -19.98
N TRP A 89 -7.82 1.85 -21.31
CA TRP A 89 -6.89 0.82 -21.79
C TRP A 89 -5.45 1.10 -21.36
N LEU A 90 -5.03 2.37 -21.34
CA LEU A 90 -3.67 2.75 -20.92
C LEU A 90 -3.51 2.63 -19.41
N GLN A 91 -4.54 2.98 -18.63
CA GLN A 91 -4.57 2.71 -17.19
C GLN A 91 -4.45 1.20 -16.90
N ALA A 92 -5.19 0.36 -17.65
CA ALA A 92 -5.13 -1.10 -17.49
C ALA A 92 -3.74 -1.66 -17.83
N VAL A 93 -3.15 -1.25 -18.97
CA VAL A 93 -1.79 -1.66 -19.36
C VAL A 93 -0.75 -1.19 -18.32
N GLY A 94 -0.81 0.07 -17.92
CA GLY A 94 0.07 0.64 -16.90
C GLY A 94 -0.06 -0.10 -15.56
N LEU A 95 -1.28 -0.42 -15.15
CA LEU A 95 -1.54 -1.20 -13.93
C LEU A 95 -0.91 -2.60 -13.99
N VAL A 96 -1.01 -3.29 -15.14
CA VAL A 96 -0.36 -4.60 -15.33
C VAL A 96 1.15 -4.48 -15.19
N VAL A 97 1.77 -3.51 -15.87
CA VAL A 97 3.21 -3.27 -15.79
C VAL A 97 3.65 -2.97 -14.36
N VAL A 98 2.95 -2.06 -13.69
CA VAL A 98 3.21 -1.68 -12.29
C VAL A 98 3.10 -2.90 -11.36
N LEU A 99 2.06 -3.73 -11.51
CA LEU A 99 1.87 -4.93 -10.71
C LEU A 99 3.03 -5.93 -10.89
N VAL A 100 3.40 -6.22 -12.15
CA VAL A 100 4.51 -7.13 -12.46
C VAL A 100 5.80 -6.62 -11.85
N VAL A 101 6.17 -5.36 -12.12
CA VAL A 101 7.41 -4.76 -11.64
C VAL A 101 7.44 -4.68 -10.12
N ALA A 102 6.33 -4.25 -9.49
CA ALA A 102 6.29 -4.10 -8.05
C ALA A 102 6.35 -5.45 -7.32
N VAL A 103 5.58 -6.46 -7.75
CA VAL A 103 5.61 -7.80 -7.14
C VAL A 103 7.00 -8.43 -7.30
N CYS A 104 7.61 -8.36 -8.49
CA CYS A 104 8.96 -8.88 -8.73
C CYS A 104 10.00 -8.17 -7.87
N THR A 105 9.99 -6.84 -7.82
CA THR A 105 10.96 -6.04 -7.07
C THR A 105 10.83 -6.27 -5.57
N LEU A 106 9.62 -6.15 -5.02
CA LEU A 106 9.39 -6.32 -3.57
C LEU A 106 9.67 -7.76 -3.11
N SER A 107 9.37 -8.76 -3.94
CA SER A 107 9.67 -10.16 -3.65
C SER A 107 11.18 -10.44 -3.67
N THR A 108 11.92 -9.90 -4.64
CA THR A 108 13.39 -10.02 -4.74
C THR A 108 14.08 -9.37 -3.53
N LEU A 109 13.61 -8.22 -3.10
CA LEU A 109 14.10 -7.54 -1.91
C LEU A 109 13.67 -8.23 -0.60
N ARG A 110 12.68 -9.13 -0.66
CA ARG A 110 11.96 -9.65 0.52
C ARG A 110 11.46 -8.51 1.40
N ALA A 111 10.95 -7.46 0.76
CA ALA A 111 10.49 -6.26 1.43
C ALA A 111 9.30 -6.54 2.36
N ILE A 112 9.17 -5.72 3.39
CA ILE A 112 7.99 -5.68 4.25
C ILE A 112 7.52 -4.22 4.26
N PRO A 113 6.27 -3.96 3.83
CA PRO A 113 5.25 -4.90 3.33
C PRO A 113 5.61 -5.51 1.97
N ALA A 114 5.17 -6.74 1.73
CA ALA A 114 5.45 -7.46 0.48
C ALA A 114 4.36 -7.23 -0.59
N GLN A 115 3.18 -6.73 -0.19
CA GLN A 115 2.10 -6.40 -1.11
C GLN A 115 2.43 -5.13 -1.90
N PRO A 116 2.11 -5.07 -3.21
CA PRO A 116 2.41 -3.93 -4.08
C PRO A 116 1.41 -2.77 -3.91
N ILE A 117 0.78 -2.63 -2.73
CA ILE A 117 -0.28 -1.66 -2.47
C ILE A 117 0.16 -0.21 -2.71
N PHE A 118 1.35 0.16 -2.22
CA PHE A 118 1.82 1.54 -2.33
C PHE A 118 2.21 1.93 -3.75
N PRO A 119 3.00 1.12 -4.51
CA PRO A 119 3.30 1.39 -5.91
C PRO A 119 2.04 1.46 -6.80
N VAL A 120 1.09 0.54 -6.59
CA VAL A 120 -0.18 0.54 -7.34
C VAL A 120 -0.99 1.78 -7.02
N PHE A 121 -1.12 2.13 -5.74
CA PHE A 121 -1.86 3.30 -5.31
C PHE A 121 -1.22 4.59 -5.85
N ALA A 122 0.11 4.69 -5.79
CA ALA A 122 0.84 5.82 -6.34
C ALA A 122 0.59 5.99 -7.85
N PHE A 123 0.65 4.91 -8.63
CA PHE A 123 0.35 4.92 -10.06
C PHE A 123 -1.07 5.41 -10.34
N VAL A 124 -2.08 4.76 -9.72
CA VAL A 124 -3.48 5.02 -10.06
C VAL A 124 -3.91 6.43 -9.67
N VAL A 125 -3.53 6.89 -8.48
CA VAL A 125 -3.87 8.27 -8.05
C VAL A 125 -3.15 9.30 -8.91
N SER A 126 -1.88 9.07 -9.25
CA SER A 126 -1.14 10.00 -10.12
C SER A 126 -1.69 10.05 -11.54
N ALA A 127 -2.36 8.98 -12.02
CA ALA A 127 -3.03 8.96 -13.30
C ALA A 127 -4.35 9.76 -13.33
N LEU A 128 -4.96 9.95 -12.16
CA LEU A 128 -6.29 10.56 -12.03
C LEU A 128 -6.25 12.03 -11.58
N VAL A 129 -5.16 12.46 -10.94
CA VAL A 129 -5.02 13.87 -10.53
C VAL A 129 -4.85 14.72 -11.79
N PRO A 130 -5.79 15.67 -12.06
CA PRO A 130 -5.69 16.56 -13.21
C PRO A 130 -4.38 17.35 -13.19
N MET A 131 -3.62 17.30 -14.27
CA MET A 131 -2.32 17.94 -14.36
C MET A 131 -2.11 18.58 -15.72
N ARG A 132 -1.54 19.78 -15.71
CA ARG A 132 -1.09 20.44 -16.94
C ARG A 132 0.37 20.09 -17.21
N PRO A 133 0.82 20.02 -18.48
CA PRO A 133 2.22 19.78 -18.81
C PRO A 133 3.18 20.75 -18.11
N ALA A 134 2.76 22.00 -17.88
CA ALA A 134 3.54 23.03 -17.20
C ALA A 134 3.80 22.70 -15.71
N ASP A 135 2.96 21.89 -15.07
CA ASP A 135 3.07 21.53 -13.65
C ASP A 135 4.04 20.34 -13.44
N VAL A 136 4.41 19.62 -14.51
CA VAL A 136 5.25 18.41 -14.44
C VAL A 136 6.60 18.64 -13.75
N PRO A 137 7.36 19.71 -14.04
CA PRO A 137 8.64 19.95 -13.36
C PRO A 137 8.48 20.16 -11.86
N LEU A 138 7.44 20.89 -11.45
CA LEU A 138 7.12 21.12 -10.03
C LEU A 138 6.78 19.80 -9.33
N VAL A 139 5.86 19.02 -9.92
CA VAL A 139 5.43 17.74 -9.33
C VAL A 139 6.59 16.74 -9.28
N THR A 140 7.44 16.71 -10.32
CA THR A 140 8.67 15.92 -10.30
C THR A 140 9.56 16.31 -9.12
N THR A 141 9.74 17.59 -8.88
CA THR A 141 10.52 18.10 -7.74
C THR A 141 9.89 17.65 -6.40
N ILE A 142 8.58 17.81 -6.27
CA ILE A 142 7.85 17.37 -5.06
C ILE A 142 8.05 15.86 -4.81
N ILE A 143 7.88 15.02 -5.83
CA ILE A 143 8.05 13.58 -5.72
C ILE A 143 9.47 13.22 -5.30
N VAL A 144 10.47 13.74 -6.02
CA VAL A 144 11.88 13.40 -5.77
C VAL A 144 12.31 13.89 -4.38
N CYS A 145 12.01 15.14 -4.03
CA CYS A 145 12.34 15.68 -2.71
C CYS A 145 11.64 14.91 -1.58
N SER A 146 10.37 14.52 -1.75
CA SER A 146 9.62 13.76 -0.75
C SER A 146 10.14 12.32 -0.60
N VAL A 147 10.54 11.65 -1.69
CA VAL A 147 11.18 10.32 -1.65
C VAL A 147 12.54 10.40 -0.96
N VAL A 148 13.36 11.39 -1.30
CA VAL A 148 14.68 11.61 -0.66
C VAL A 148 14.49 11.90 0.82
N TRP A 149 13.55 12.78 1.19
CA TRP A 149 13.18 13.05 2.57
C TRP A 149 12.79 11.77 3.31
N ALA A 150 11.89 10.97 2.75
CA ALA A 150 11.43 9.74 3.35
C ALA A 150 12.59 8.74 3.56
N TRP A 151 13.53 8.67 2.60
CA TRP A 151 14.75 7.87 2.73
C TRP A 151 15.64 8.38 3.87
N LEU A 152 15.87 9.68 3.97
CA LEU A 152 16.65 10.30 5.05
C LEU A 152 16.00 10.02 6.42
N VAL A 153 14.68 10.19 6.54
CA VAL A 153 13.93 9.87 7.75
C VAL A 153 14.06 8.38 8.10
N ALA A 154 14.00 7.47 7.12
CA ALA A 154 14.20 6.04 7.34
C ALA A 154 15.62 5.73 7.87
N MET A 155 16.63 6.53 7.51
CA MET A 155 18.01 6.37 7.96
C MET A 155 18.31 7.10 9.28
N SER A 156 17.52 8.10 9.69
CA SER A 156 17.76 8.91 10.89
C SER A 156 17.89 8.11 12.18
N GLY A 157 17.20 6.98 12.29
CA GLY A 157 17.34 6.06 13.42
C GLY A 157 18.75 5.51 13.63
N SER A 158 19.63 5.53 12.60
CA SER A 158 21.05 5.14 12.77
C SER A 158 21.79 6.14 13.65
N VAL A 159 21.51 7.41 13.49
CA VAL A 159 22.11 8.49 14.29
C VAL A 159 21.55 8.45 15.72
N LEU A 160 20.21 8.35 15.84
CA LEU A 160 19.54 8.23 17.13
C LEU A 160 20.08 7.06 17.95
N ARG A 161 20.28 5.90 17.31
CA ARG A 161 20.83 4.73 17.99
C ARG A 161 22.29 4.94 18.40
N ARG A 162 23.12 5.61 17.60
CA ARG A 162 24.50 5.90 17.98
C ARG A 162 24.57 6.80 19.21
N VAL A 163 23.66 7.78 19.31
CA VAL A 163 23.64 8.76 20.40
C VAL A 163 22.99 8.18 21.66
N PHE A 164 21.84 7.52 21.53
CA PHE A 164 21.00 7.16 22.70
C PHE A 164 21.08 5.67 23.09
N HIS A 165 21.46 4.75 22.19
CA HIS A 165 21.49 3.32 22.50
C HIS A 165 22.44 2.98 23.66
N PRO A 166 23.64 3.60 23.80
CA PRO A 166 24.52 3.32 24.92
C PRO A 166 23.87 3.58 26.29
N HIS A 167 22.95 4.56 26.36
CA HIS A 167 22.31 5.01 27.59
C HIS A 167 20.93 4.38 27.84
N ALA A 168 20.25 3.88 26.80
CA ALA A 168 18.91 3.34 26.90
C ALA A 168 18.62 2.24 25.83
N PRO A 169 19.36 1.10 25.88
CA PRO A 169 19.24 0.05 24.85
C PRO A 169 17.85 -0.58 24.78
N HIS A 170 17.11 -0.62 25.91
CA HIS A 170 15.76 -1.17 26.01
C HIS A 170 14.69 -0.37 25.24
N ARG A 171 14.97 0.88 24.84
CA ARG A 171 14.06 1.72 24.06
C ARG A 171 14.06 1.40 22.58
N PHE A 172 15.07 0.67 22.10
CA PHE A 172 15.22 0.35 20.69
C PHE A 172 14.87 -1.11 20.41
N ARG A 173 14.01 -1.32 19.41
CA ARG A 173 13.69 -2.66 18.95
C ARG A 173 14.94 -3.33 18.34
N PRO A 174 15.17 -4.62 18.60
CA PRO A 174 16.23 -5.38 17.90
C PRO A 174 16.01 -5.32 16.39
N LEU A 175 17.11 -5.14 15.64
CA LEU A 175 17.08 -5.24 14.18
C LEU A 175 16.97 -6.71 13.79
N ALA A 176 16.26 -6.99 12.71
CA ALA A 176 16.17 -8.34 12.19
C ALA A 176 17.51 -8.81 11.61
N ASP A 177 17.68 -10.12 11.50
CA ASP A 177 18.83 -10.70 10.80
C ASP A 177 18.83 -10.29 9.32
N ARG A 178 20.03 -10.33 8.72
CA ARG A 178 20.20 -10.01 7.31
C ARG A 178 19.38 -10.97 6.46
N LYS A 179 18.53 -10.41 5.59
CA LYS A 179 17.77 -11.18 4.62
C LYS A 179 18.65 -11.50 3.41
N HIS A 180 18.64 -12.76 2.97
CA HIS A 180 19.24 -13.11 1.70
C HIS A 180 18.32 -12.67 0.56
N ARG A 181 18.73 -11.66 -0.19
CA ARG A 181 18.08 -11.23 -1.43
C ARG A 181 18.53 -12.17 -2.54
N SER A 182 17.59 -12.61 -3.37
CA SER A 182 17.91 -13.54 -4.45
C SER A 182 17.04 -13.30 -5.67
N LEU A 183 17.67 -13.16 -6.82
CA LEU A 183 16.98 -13.14 -8.11
C LEU A 183 16.36 -14.51 -8.46
N ALA A 184 16.76 -15.60 -7.79
CA ALA A 184 16.19 -16.91 -8.01
C ALA A 184 14.66 -16.95 -7.74
N VAL A 185 14.14 -16.04 -6.92
CA VAL A 185 12.70 -15.92 -6.70
C VAL A 185 11.93 -15.64 -8.00
N LEU A 186 12.53 -14.95 -8.98
CA LEU A 186 11.93 -14.65 -10.28
C LEU A 186 11.69 -15.89 -11.13
N ARG A 187 12.36 -17.01 -10.82
CA ARG A 187 12.17 -18.30 -11.50
C ARG A 187 11.16 -19.20 -10.80
N THR A 188 10.61 -18.78 -9.66
CA THR A 188 9.67 -19.61 -8.90
C THR A 188 8.25 -19.49 -9.45
N PRO A 189 7.54 -20.60 -9.69
CA PRO A 189 6.13 -20.57 -10.14
C PRO A 189 5.22 -19.81 -9.18
N ALA A 190 5.49 -19.87 -7.87
CA ALA A 190 4.70 -19.21 -6.84
C ALA A 190 4.70 -17.68 -6.98
N LEU A 191 5.81 -17.09 -7.47
CA LEU A 191 5.84 -15.65 -7.75
C LEU A 191 4.89 -15.28 -8.89
N TRP A 192 4.96 -16.03 -10.00
CA TRP A 192 4.13 -15.76 -11.17
C TRP A 192 2.65 -16.03 -10.93
N GLU A 193 2.32 -17.00 -10.09
CA GLU A 193 0.97 -17.20 -9.58
C GLU A 193 0.49 -15.97 -8.78
N THR A 194 1.34 -15.42 -7.91
CA THR A 194 1.04 -14.19 -7.18
C THR A 194 0.85 -13.00 -8.12
N VAL A 195 1.70 -12.86 -9.14
CA VAL A 195 1.56 -11.82 -10.18
C VAL A 195 0.22 -12.00 -10.90
N ALA A 196 -0.09 -13.21 -11.40
CA ALA A 196 -1.31 -13.50 -12.12
C ALA A 196 -2.57 -13.20 -11.30
N LEU A 197 -2.60 -13.61 -10.02
CA LEU A 197 -3.72 -13.33 -9.12
C LEU A 197 -3.92 -11.84 -8.90
N ASN A 198 -2.84 -11.08 -8.68
CA ASN A 198 -2.94 -9.62 -8.51
C ASN A 198 -3.37 -8.94 -9.82
N VAL A 199 -2.82 -9.33 -10.97
CA VAL A 199 -3.18 -8.75 -12.27
C VAL A 199 -4.65 -9.06 -12.61
N VAL A 200 -5.03 -10.34 -12.62
CA VAL A 200 -6.40 -10.75 -12.96
C VAL A 200 -7.40 -10.13 -11.98
N GLY A 201 -7.11 -10.22 -10.68
CA GLY A 201 -7.99 -9.65 -9.65
C GLY A 201 -8.17 -8.15 -9.79
N SER A 202 -7.10 -7.41 -10.04
CA SER A 202 -7.14 -5.97 -10.18
C SER A 202 -7.88 -5.54 -11.45
N LEU A 203 -7.64 -6.22 -12.58
CA LEU A 203 -8.34 -5.94 -13.84
C LEU A 203 -9.84 -6.26 -13.74
N VAL A 204 -10.20 -7.41 -13.16
CA VAL A 204 -11.61 -7.76 -12.94
C VAL A 204 -12.29 -6.78 -12.00
N ALA A 205 -11.67 -6.47 -10.86
CA ALA A 205 -12.25 -5.53 -9.90
C ALA A 205 -12.39 -4.13 -10.49
N GLY A 206 -11.38 -3.64 -11.21
CA GLY A 206 -11.41 -2.35 -11.89
C GLY A 206 -12.49 -2.28 -12.98
N ALA A 207 -12.58 -3.29 -13.84
CA ALA A 207 -13.57 -3.36 -14.91
C ALA A 207 -15.01 -3.45 -14.37
N VAL A 208 -15.25 -4.26 -13.35
CA VAL A 208 -16.58 -4.34 -12.70
C VAL A 208 -16.91 -3.01 -12.02
N ALA A 209 -15.96 -2.40 -11.30
CA ALA A 209 -16.16 -1.12 -10.64
C ALA A 209 -16.54 -0.02 -11.64
N GLU A 210 -15.84 0.05 -12.77
CA GLU A 210 -16.08 1.02 -13.85
C GLU A 210 -17.44 0.81 -14.51
N SER A 211 -17.94 -0.44 -14.55
CA SER A 211 -19.24 -0.77 -15.16
C SER A 211 -20.46 -0.40 -14.29
N ILE A 212 -20.26 -0.01 -13.03
CA ILE A 212 -21.37 0.33 -12.12
C ILE A 212 -21.66 1.82 -12.22
N PRO A 213 -22.83 2.22 -12.79
CA PRO A 213 -23.19 3.64 -12.90
C PRO A 213 -23.30 4.32 -11.53
N GLY A 214 -22.83 5.54 -11.42
CA GLY A 214 -22.94 6.34 -10.20
C GLY A 214 -21.91 6.03 -9.11
N LEU A 215 -21.00 5.06 -9.33
CA LEU A 215 -19.79 4.88 -8.52
C LEU A 215 -18.60 5.53 -9.20
N GLY A 216 -17.96 6.46 -8.52
CA GLY A 216 -16.65 7.02 -8.90
C GLY A 216 -15.49 6.15 -8.40
N HIS A 217 -14.27 6.59 -8.63
CA HIS A 217 -13.04 6.08 -7.99
C HIS A 217 -12.82 4.55 -8.09
N PRO A 218 -12.93 3.90 -9.27
CA PRO A 218 -12.81 2.43 -9.44
C PRO A 218 -11.48 1.88 -8.92
N TYR A 219 -10.48 2.72 -8.78
CA TYR A 219 -9.18 2.35 -8.21
C TYR A 219 -9.25 1.86 -6.75
N TRP A 220 -10.27 2.23 -5.98
CA TRP A 220 -10.43 1.70 -4.63
C TRP A 220 -10.69 0.19 -4.62
N ALA A 221 -11.39 -0.34 -5.64
CA ALA A 221 -11.57 -1.78 -5.80
C ALA A 221 -10.23 -2.47 -6.12
N VAL A 222 -9.42 -1.88 -6.99
CA VAL A 222 -8.06 -2.37 -7.29
C VAL A 222 -7.21 -2.42 -6.03
N ILE A 223 -7.19 -1.34 -5.24
CA ILE A 223 -6.45 -1.28 -3.97
C ILE A 223 -6.98 -2.29 -2.96
N ALA A 224 -8.28 -2.56 -2.95
CA ALA A 224 -8.86 -3.59 -2.09
C ALA A 224 -8.34 -4.98 -2.48
N VAL A 225 -8.25 -5.31 -3.75
CA VAL A 225 -7.68 -6.57 -4.25
C VAL A 225 -6.22 -6.71 -3.83
N VAL A 226 -5.38 -5.76 -4.21
CA VAL A 226 -3.92 -5.81 -3.98
C VAL A 226 -3.55 -5.90 -2.51
N SER A 227 -4.35 -5.29 -1.63
CA SER A 227 -4.12 -5.33 -0.18
C SER A 227 -4.66 -6.58 0.51
N THR A 228 -5.60 -7.28 -0.14
CA THR A 228 -6.27 -8.48 0.41
C THR A 228 -5.59 -9.75 -0.06
N LEU A 229 -5.16 -9.81 -1.34
CA LEU A 229 -4.45 -10.95 -1.87
C LEU A 229 -3.09 -11.12 -1.18
N PRO A 230 -2.67 -12.37 -0.90
CA PRO A 230 -1.39 -12.62 -0.24
C PRO A 230 -0.23 -12.33 -1.18
N ALA A 231 0.87 -11.86 -0.62
CA ALA A 231 2.12 -11.71 -1.36
C ALA A 231 2.72 -13.06 -1.76
N ILE A 232 2.55 -14.11 -0.97
CA ILE A 232 2.86 -15.52 -1.27
C ILE A 232 2.07 -16.38 -0.25
N ARG A 233 1.22 -17.30 -0.74
CA ARG A 233 0.50 -18.37 0.01
C ARG A 233 0.24 -18.10 1.49
N GLN A 234 -0.54 -17.08 1.83
CA GLN A 234 -1.01 -16.90 3.21
C GLN A 234 -2.45 -17.42 3.36
N ARG A 235 -2.67 -18.30 4.35
CA ARG A 235 -3.97 -18.94 4.63
C ARG A 235 -5.07 -17.97 5.12
N HIS A 236 -4.77 -16.68 5.25
CA HIS A 236 -5.63 -15.73 5.96
C HIS A 236 -6.35 -14.71 5.06
N THR A 237 -6.46 -14.96 3.74
CA THR A 237 -7.08 -14.01 2.80
C THR A 237 -8.52 -13.65 3.19
N VAL A 238 -9.33 -14.63 3.60
CA VAL A 238 -10.75 -14.38 3.98
C VAL A 238 -10.83 -13.49 5.21
N VAL A 239 -10.03 -13.80 6.25
CA VAL A 239 -9.98 -12.97 7.47
C VAL A 239 -9.51 -11.57 7.15
N ARG A 240 -8.49 -11.43 6.31
CA ARG A 240 -7.97 -10.13 5.88
C ARG A 240 -8.97 -9.34 5.05
N ALA A 241 -9.75 -10.02 4.18
CA ALA A 241 -10.86 -9.41 3.44
C ALA A 241 -11.94 -8.87 4.38
N GLY A 242 -12.37 -9.67 5.36
CA GLY A 242 -13.32 -9.25 6.39
C GLY A 242 -12.80 -8.07 7.22
N GLN A 243 -11.56 -8.14 7.69
CA GLN A 243 -10.92 -7.03 8.41
C GLN A 243 -10.83 -5.75 7.55
N ARG A 244 -10.59 -5.90 6.25
CA ARG A 244 -10.58 -4.76 5.34
C ARG A 244 -11.95 -4.10 5.21
N VAL A 245 -13.00 -4.89 5.00
CA VAL A 245 -14.37 -4.36 4.87
C VAL A 245 -14.77 -3.66 6.17
N VAL A 246 -14.68 -4.34 7.31
CA VAL A 246 -15.09 -3.79 8.61
C VAL A 246 -14.28 -2.53 8.97
N GLY A 247 -12.97 -2.58 8.82
CA GLY A 247 -12.09 -1.45 9.14
C GLY A 247 -12.30 -0.26 8.19
N THR A 248 -12.58 -0.53 6.89
CA THR A 248 -12.89 0.54 5.94
C THR A 248 -14.24 1.18 6.25
N ILE A 249 -15.29 0.40 6.55
CA ILE A 249 -16.59 0.97 6.94
C ILE A 249 -16.44 1.87 8.16
N GLY A 250 -15.83 1.37 9.24
CA GLY A 250 -15.60 2.16 10.45
C GLY A 250 -14.75 3.41 10.20
N GLY A 251 -13.65 3.27 9.45
CA GLY A 251 -12.79 4.39 9.08
C GLY A 251 -13.49 5.41 8.17
N THR A 252 -14.37 4.95 7.28
CA THR A 252 -15.15 5.85 6.42
C THR A 252 -16.16 6.67 7.22
N VAL A 253 -16.83 6.06 8.20
CA VAL A 253 -17.73 6.78 9.12
C VAL A 253 -16.97 7.88 9.87
N ILE A 254 -15.79 7.56 10.38
CA ILE A 254 -14.91 8.55 11.04
C ILE A 254 -14.52 9.67 10.05
N ALA A 255 -14.13 9.30 8.82
CA ALA A 255 -13.75 10.27 7.79
C ALA A 255 -14.87 11.24 7.45
N VAL A 256 -16.09 10.73 7.22
CA VAL A 256 -17.28 11.57 6.94
C VAL A 256 -17.54 12.52 8.10
N GLY A 257 -17.52 12.02 9.34
CA GLY A 257 -17.72 12.87 10.52
C GLY A 257 -16.71 14.01 10.61
N ILE A 258 -15.44 13.74 10.25
CA ILE A 258 -14.39 14.78 10.23
C ILE A 258 -14.60 15.75 9.06
N LEU A 259 -14.87 15.23 7.84
CA LEU A 259 -14.98 16.06 6.64
C LEU A 259 -16.21 16.96 6.64
N LEU A 260 -17.31 16.53 7.28
CA LEU A 260 -18.51 17.35 7.47
C LEU A 260 -18.28 18.58 8.37
N LEU A 261 -17.21 18.58 9.16
CA LEU A 261 -16.79 19.75 9.95
C LEU A 261 -15.96 20.76 9.12
N GLU A 262 -15.78 20.51 7.83
CA GLU A 262 -14.98 21.33 6.90
C GLU A 262 -13.61 21.72 7.47
N PRO A 263 -12.78 20.71 7.85
CA PRO A 263 -11.53 20.97 8.54
C PRO A 263 -10.59 21.78 7.66
N SER A 264 -9.86 22.74 8.27
CA SER A 264 -8.80 23.42 7.56
C SER A 264 -7.71 22.45 7.11
N ALA A 265 -6.94 22.81 6.08
CA ALA A 265 -5.85 21.96 5.56
C ALA A 265 -4.85 21.54 6.64
N TRP A 266 -4.62 22.37 7.66
CA TRP A 266 -3.75 22.04 8.80
C TRP A 266 -4.30 20.91 9.67
N TRP A 267 -5.61 20.85 9.87
CA TRP A 267 -6.22 19.70 10.57
C TRP A 267 -6.09 18.41 9.79
N ILE A 268 -6.09 18.50 8.46
CA ILE A 268 -5.82 17.32 7.60
C ILE A 268 -4.36 16.86 7.74
N VAL A 269 -3.39 17.79 7.88
CA VAL A 269 -2.01 17.44 8.21
C VAL A 269 -1.92 16.69 9.54
N VAL A 270 -2.59 17.20 10.58
CA VAL A 270 -2.62 16.54 11.90
C VAL A 270 -3.24 15.14 11.77
N LEU A 271 -4.37 15.02 11.08
CA LEU A 271 -5.02 13.74 10.82
C LEU A 271 -4.10 12.77 10.07
N ALA A 272 -3.35 13.28 9.08
CA ALA A 272 -2.40 12.48 8.30
C ALA A 272 -1.26 11.95 9.17
N VAL A 273 -0.66 12.79 10.00
CA VAL A 273 0.44 12.41 10.90
C VAL A 273 -0.03 11.42 11.96
N VAL A 274 -1.13 11.72 12.64
CA VAL A 274 -1.70 10.88 13.69
C VAL A 274 -2.24 9.57 13.11
N GLY A 275 -2.98 9.66 12.00
CA GLY A 275 -3.52 8.50 11.30
C GLY A 275 -2.43 7.54 10.83
N GLN A 276 -1.37 8.05 10.20
CA GLN A 276 -0.24 7.25 9.75
C GLN A 276 0.51 6.61 10.93
N PHE A 277 0.72 7.35 12.01
CA PHE A 277 1.38 6.84 13.22
C PHE A 277 0.64 5.64 13.81
N PHE A 278 -0.67 5.77 14.03
CA PHE A 278 -1.46 4.68 14.60
C PHE A 278 -1.68 3.54 13.60
N ALA A 279 -1.86 3.83 12.31
CA ALA A 279 -1.97 2.79 11.29
C ALA A 279 -0.73 1.88 11.30
N GLU A 280 0.48 2.44 11.41
CA GLU A 280 1.73 1.66 11.47
C GLU A 280 1.85 0.83 12.75
N ILE A 281 1.33 1.31 13.88
CA ILE A 281 1.28 0.54 15.13
C ILE A 281 0.39 -0.70 14.99
N PHE A 282 -0.77 -0.54 14.34
CA PHE A 282 -1.80 -1.58 14.30
C PHE A 282 -1.71 -2.51 13.10
N VAL A 283 -1.04 -2.13 11.99
CA VAL A 283 -1.01 -2.93 10.75
C VAL A 283 -0.56 -4.39 10.96
N ALA A 284 0.36 -4.64 11.88
CA ALA A 284 0.85 -5.97 12.18
C ALA A 284 0.03 -6.73 13.24
N ARG A 285 -0.85 -6.03 13.98
CA ARG A 285 -1.65 -6.58 15.08
C ARG A 285 -3.07 -6.88 14.67
N ASN A 286 -3.74 -5.86 14.15
CA ASN A 286 -5.14 -5.93 13.72
C ASN A 286 -5.33 -5.01 12.52
N TYR A 287 -5.51 -5.61 11.34
CA TYR A 287 -5.63 -4.86 10.11
C TYR A 287 -6.93 -4.01 10.05
N ALA A 288 -8.01 -4.45 10.70
CA ALA A 288 -9.24 -3.65 10.77
C ALA A 288 -9.00 -2.36 11.58
N VAL A 289 -8.31 -2.46 12.72
CA VAL A 289 -7.97 -1.27 13.53
C VAL A 289 -7.01 -0.34 12.79
N CYS A 290 -6.03 -0.89 12.05
CA CYS A 290 -5.17 -0.09 11.18
C CYS A 290 -6.00 0.76 10.19
N LEU A 291 -7.04 0.18 9.61
CA LEU A 291 -7.89 0.86 8.63
C LEU A 291 -8.80 1.94 9.25
N LEU A 292 -9.11 1.87 10.54
CA LEU A 292 -9.81 2.96 11.23
C LEU A 292 -9.01 4.27 11.20
N PHE A 293 -7.68 4.19 11.11
CA PHE A 293 -6.78 5.33 11.01
C PHE A 293 -6.37 5.64 9.56
N LEU A 294 -6.09 4.59 8.78
CA LEU A 294 -5.62 4.76 7.40
C LEU A 294 -6.71 5.23 6.45
N THR A 295 -7.97 4.83 6.66
CA THR A 295 -9.08 5.23 5.78
C THR A 295 -9.42 6.73 5.91
N PRO A 296 -9.58 7.30 7.11
CA PRO A 296 -9.77 8.75 7.25
C PRO A 296 -8.63 9.56 6.66
N LEU A 297 -7.38 9.13 6.88
CA LEU A 297 -6.21 9.73 6.26
C LEU A 297 -6.32 9.73 4.71
N ALA A 298 -6.61 8.58 4.12
CA ALA A 298 -6.67 8.44 2.67
C ALA A 298 -7.80 9.30 2.06
N LEU A 299 -8.98 9.31 2.68
CA LEU A 299 -10.11 10.10 2.24
C LEU A 299 -9.88 11.61 2.41
N ALA A 300 -9.27 12.03 3.52
CA ALA A 300 -8.98 13.44 3.75
C ALA A 300 -7.90 13.99 2.78
N VAL A 301 -6.87 13.21 2.48
CA VAL A 301 -5.86 13.60 1.47
C VAL A 301 -6.46 13.61 0.06
N SER A 302 -7.34 12.67 -0.27
CA SER A 302 -8.07 12.67 -1.55
C SER A 302 -8.97 13.89 -1.66
N TRP A 303 -9.74 14.20 -0.63
CA TRP A 303 -10.62 15.37 -0.55
C TRP A 303 -9.84 16.69 -0.67
N LEU A 304 -8.64 16.76 -0.09
CA LEU A 304 -7.77 17.95 -0.19
C LEU A 304 -7.29 18.19 -1.62
N SER A 305 -7.05 17.11 -2.38
CA SER A 305 -6.58 17.18 -3.77
C SER A 305 -7.73 17.36 -4.78
N LEU A 306 -8.88 16.76 -4.49
CA LEU A 306 -10.10 16.78 -5.31
C LEU A 306 -11.31 16.87 -4.38
N PRO A 307 -11.78 18.08 -4.03
CA PRO A 307 -12.91 18.26 -3.14
C PRO A 307 -14.21 17.71 -3.74
N GLU A 308 -14.83 16.76 -3.03
CA GLU A 308 -16.11 16.15 -3.36
C GLU A 308 -17.01 16.07 -2.13
N ALA A 309 -18.31 15.82 -2.33
CA ALA A 309 -19.23 15.62 -1.22
C ALA A 309 -18.79 14.40 -0.38
N PRO A 310 -18.57 14.55 0.95
CA PRO A 310 -18.05 13.48 1.79
C PRO A 310 -18.87 12.20 1.75
N GLN A 311 -20.20 12.32 1.54
CA GLN A 311 -21.14 11.19 1.45
C GLN A 311 -20.91 10.35 0.19
N LEU A 312 -20.66 10.99 -0.97
CA LEU A 312 -20.37 10.30 -2.23
C LEU A 312 -19.02 9.58 -2.14
N LEU A 313 -18.01 10.27 -1.63
CA LEU A 313 -16.68 9.69 -1.40
C LEU A 313 -16.75 8.47 -0.45
N ALA A 314 -17.64 8.52 0.55
CA ALA A 314 -17.89 7.42 1.49
C ALA A 314 -18.56 6.21 0.83
N LEU A 315 -19.60 6.44 0.05
CA LEU A 315 -20.30 5.38 -0.69
C LEU A 315 -19.36 4.66 -1.64
N ASP A 316 -18.60 5.42 -2.44
CA ASP A 316 -17.60 4.88 -3.33
C ASP A 316 -16.57 4.03 -2.58
N ARG A 317 -16.04 4.55 -1.48
CA ARG A 317 -15.03 3.86 -0.69
C ARG A 317 -15.52 2.53 -0.15
N ILE A 318 -16.74 2.48 0.39
CA ILE A 318 -17.32 1.26 0.96
C ILE A 318 -17.64 0.26 -0.17
N ALA A 319 -18.40 0.70 -1.19
CA ALA A 319 -18.81 -0.16 -2.29
C ALA A 319 -17.62 -0.79 -3.02
N GLN A 320 -16.63 0.03 -3.37
CA GLN A 320 -15.41 -0.40 -4.05
C GLN A 320 -14.57 -1.35 -3.17
N THR A 321 -14.52 -1.12 -1.85
CA THR A 321 -13.80 -2.03 -0.94
C THR A 321 -14.50 -3.37 -0.83
N VAL A 322 -15.82 -3.40 -0.73
CA VAL A 322 -16.61 -4.64 -0.70
C VAL A 322 -16.42 -5.41 -2.01
N LEU A 323 -16.51 -4.72 -3.16
CA LEU A 323 -16.30 -5.31 -4.47
C LEU A 323 -14.91 -5.96 -4.59
N GLY A 324 -13.84 -5.23 -4.28
CA GLY A 324 -12.47 -5.75 -4.37
C GLY A 324 -12.21 -6.90 -3.39
N ALA A 325 -12.81 -6.85 -2.19
CA ALA A 325 -12.75 -7.96 -1.24
C ALA A 325 -13.47 -9.21 -1.77
N ALA A 326 -14.67 -9.04 -2.36
CA ALA A 326 -15.42 -10.13 -2.99
C ALA A 326 -14.66 -10.79 -4.14
N VAL A 327 -14.07 -9.99 -5.04
CA VAL A 327 -13.21 -10.48 -6.13
C VAL A 327 -12.03 -11.27 -5.58
N SER A 328 -11.34 -10.77 -4.54
CA SER A 328 -10.20 -11.45 -3.92
C SER A 328 -10.58 -12.81 -3.33
N VAL A 329 -11.72 -12.87 -2.64
CA VAL A 329 -12.25 -14.12 -2.07
C VAL A 329 -12.69 -15.08 -3.17
N GLY A 330 -13.36 -14.58 -4.22
CA GLY A 330 -13.76 -15.38 -5.40
C GLY A 330 -12.56 -16.03 -6.07
N LEU A 331 -11.49 -15.29 -6.34
CA LEU A 331 -10.25 -15.80 -6.92
C LEU A 331 -9.59 -16.88 -6.05
N LEU A 332 -9.62 -16.72 -4.72
CA LEU A 332 -9.13 -17.73 -3.80
C LEU A 332 -9.89 -19.06 -3.93
N PHE A 333 -11.22 -19.00 -4.04
CA PHE A 333 -12.04 -20.21 -4.24
C PHE A 333 -11.81 -20.88 -5.59
N VAL A 334 -11.69 -20.08 -6.66
CA VAL A 334 -11.36 -20.58 -8.01
C VAL A 334 -9.99 -21.26 -8.00
N GLY A 335 -8.96 -20.65 -7.43
CA GLY A 335 -7.63 -21.25 -7.30
C GLY A 335 -7.66 -22.59 -6.57
N ARG A 336 -8.36 -22.65 -5.42
CA ARG A 336 -8.54 -23.91 -4.67
C ARG A 336 -9.29 -24.99 -5.45
N ALA A 337 -10.30 -24.61 -6.24
CA ALA A 337 -11.04 -25.55 -7.08
C ALA A 337 -10.16 -26.15 -8.18
N ILE A 338 -9.31 -25.34 -8.81
CA ILE A 338 -8.35 -25.78 -9.82
C ILE A 338 -7.32 -26.74 -9.21
N GLU A 339 -6.74 -26.40 -8.04
CA GLU A 339 -5.78 -27.26 -7.34
C GLU A 339 -6.39 -28.63 -6.99
N ARG A 340 -7.63 -28.66 -6.49
CA ARG A 340 -8.36 -29.90 -6.17
C ARG A 340 -8.59 -30.74 -7.40
N ARG A 341 -8.96 -30.15 -8.56
CA ARG A 341 -9.14 -30.86 -9.82
C ARG A 341 -7.82 -31.45 -10.33
N ARG A 342 -6.71 -30.69 -10.27
CA ARG A 342 -5.37 -31.21 -10.67
C ARG A 342 -4.91 -32.34 -9.76
N GLY A 343 -5.10 -32.24 -8.44
CA GLY A 343 -4.75 -33.33 -7.50
C GLY A 343 -5.54 -34.62 -7.76
N ARG A 344 -6.84 -34.51 -8.09
CA ARG A 344 -7.65 -35.67 -8.46
C ARG A 344 -7.20 -36.32 -9.79
N ALA A 345 -6.85 -35.51 -10.79
CA ALA A 345 -6.36 -36.02 -12.08
C ALA A 345 -5.02 -36.76 -11.92
N LEU A 346 -4.08 -36.24 -11.12
CA LEU A 346 -2.80 -36.89 -10.83
C LEU A 346 -2.97 -38.21 -10.05
N GLY A 347 -3.89 -38.23 -9.08
CA GLY A 347 -4.24 -39.42 -8.32
C GLY A 347 -4.88 -40.51 -9.20
N ALA A 348 -5.74 -40.13 -10.14
CA ALA A 348 -6.33 -41.07 -11.12
C ALA A 348 -5.28 -41.65 -12.06
N THR A 349 -4.31 -40.84 -12.51
CA THR A 349 -3.23 -41.31 -13.42
C THR A 349 -2.25 -42.25 -12.71
N SER A 350 -2.01 -42.09 -11.42
CA SER A 350 -1.16 -43.00 -10.63
C SER A 350 -1.86 -44.36 -10.39
N ALA A 351 -3.17 -44.34 -10.18
CA ALA A 351 -3.96 -45.58 -10.00
C ALA A 351 -4.01 -46.46 -11.26
N ILE A 352 -3.96 -45.87 -12.47
CA ILE A 352 -3.94 -46.59 -13.76
C ILE A 352 -2.56 -47.21 -14.06
N ARG A 353 -1.46 -46.65 -13.47
CA ARG A 353 -0.09 -47.19 -13.66
C ARG A 353 0.25 -48.38 -12.74
N THR A 354 -0.60 -48.70 -11.78
CA THR A 354 -0.41 -49.80 -10.82
C THR A 354 -1.27 -51.02 -11.12
N VAL A 355 -1.98 -51.05 -12.24
CA VAL A 355 -2.66 -52.20 -12.84
C VAL A 355 -1.92 -52.63 -14.10
#